data_95dd98aad738f6ab83d6e480634414c0
#
_entry.id   95dd98aad738f6ab83d6e480634414c0
#
_cell.length_a   1.000
_cell.length_b   1.000
_cell.length_c   1.000
_cell.angle_alpha   90.00
_cell.angle_beta   90.00
_cell.angle_gamma   90.00
#
_symmetry.space_group_name_H-M   'P 1'
#
loop_
_entity.id
_entity.type
_entity.pdbx_description
1 polymer ?
#
loop_
_entity_poly.entity_id
_entity_poly.type
_entity_poly.pdbx_seq_one_letter_code
_entity_poly.pdbx_strand_id
1 'polypeptide(L)'
;VEEQLGAIRSRVQQMKQDQQQCWSEKLRPQLEKHSVRFIEPDQYTPELREYLSNYYQQGVHPVLTPLAFDPGHPFPFISSMSLNLAVVVQYGPHEKNFARIKIPDVLPRFIPVPEELAGSRFGFVYLEDVIKDNLKELFPDNNVLDVYVFRVIRDTDPVSYTHLRAHETETN
;
A
#
# COMPACT_ATOMS: atom_id res chain seq x y z
N VAL A 1 4.94 27.22 -16.59
CA VAL A 1 4.71 25.78 -16.23
C VAL A 1 5.12 25.52 -14.79
N GLU A 2 6.33 25.89 -14.35
CA GLU A 2 6.80 25.63 -12.98
C GLU A 2 5.95 26.33 -11.91
N GLU A 3 5.58 27.60 -12.14
CA GLU A 3 4.70 28.36 -11.25
C GLU A 3 3.32 27.70 -11.09
N GLN A 4 2.74 27.23 -12.21
CA GLN A 4 1.47 26.51 -12.19
C GLN A 4 1.58 25.17 -11.44
N LEU A 5 2.65 24.42 -11.67
CA LEU A 5 2.92 23.19 -10.93
C LEU A 5 3.12 23.43 -9.44
N GLY A 6 3.79 24.53 -9.07
CA GLY A 6 3.94 24.97 -7.69
C GLY A 6 2.59 25.26 -7.02
N ALA A 7 1.73 26.02 -7.69
CA ALA A 7 0.39 26.32 -7.21
C ALA A 7 -0.48 25.06 -7.05
N ILE A 8 -0.44 24.16 -8.02
CA ILE A 8 -1.15 22.86 -7.97
C ILE A 8 -0.66 22.03 -6.77
N ARG A 9 0.66 21.89 -6.60
CA ARG A 9 1.24 21.13 -5.47
C ARG A 9 0.79 21.70 -4.13
N SER A 10 0.86 23.01 -3.94
CA SER A 10 0.43 23.66 -2.71
C SER A 10 -1.04 23.41 -2.42
N ARG A 11 -1.90 23.50 -3.45
CA ARG A 11 -3.33 23.23 -3.31
C ARG A 11 -3.62 21.77 -2.96
N VAL A 12 -2.95 20.84 -3.64
CA VAL A 12 -3.09 19.39 -3.37
C VAL A 12 -2.62 19.05 -1.96
N GLN A 13 -1.51 19.64 -1.48
CA GLN A 13 -1.04 19.45 -0.11
C GLN A 13 -2.07 19.93 0.92
N GLN A 14 -2.64 21.11 0.70
CA GLN A 14 -3.69 21.63 1.59
C GLN A 14 -4.91 20.70 1.62
N MET A 15 -5.40 20.25 0.46
CA MET A 15 -6.52 19.33 0.38
C MET A 15 -6.24 17.99 1.10
N LYS A 16 -5.01 17.48 1.02
CA LYS A 16 -4.61 16.26 1.75
C LYS A 16 -4.58 16.47 3.26
N GLN A 17 -4.10 17.62 3.72
CA GLN A 17 -4.12 17.97 5.14
C GLN A 17 -5.57 18.09 5.66
N ASP A 18 -6.43 18.81 4.94
CA ASP A 18 -7.84 18.98 5.29
C ASP A 18 -8.57 17.61 5.36
N GLN A 19 -8.26 16.72 4.40
CA GLN A 19 -8.81 15.36 4.38
C GLN A 19 -8.34 14.54 5.60
N GLN A 20 -7.04 14.58 5.89
CA GLN A 20 -6.48 13.86 7.03
C GLN A 20 -7.05 14.37 8.35
N GLN A 21 -7.15 15.68 8.50
CA GLN A 21 -7.73 16.31 9.68
C GLN A 21 -9.23 15.94 9.84
N CYS A 22 -9.98 15.97 8.74
CA CYS A 22 -11.39 15.55 8.76
C CYS A 22 -11.53 14.08 9.21
N TRP A 23 -10.66 13.20 8.72
CA TRP A 23 -10.64 11.80 9.12
C TRP A 23 -10.32 11.63 10.61
N SER A 24 -9.18 12.18 11.06
CA SER A 24 -8.67 11.96 12.42
C SER A 24 -9.49 12.66 13.50
N GLU A 25 -9.97 13.88 13.24
CA GLU A 25 -10.62 14.69 14.26
C GLU A 25 -12.16 14.63 14.25
N LYS A 26 -12.74 14.28 13.09
CA LYS A 26 -14.21 14.28 12.95
C LYS A 26 -14.78 12.87 12.72
N LEU A 27 -14.35 12.19 11.66
CA LEU A 27 -14.99 10.95 11.25
C LEU A 27 -14.63 9.79 12.17
N ARG A 28 -13.34 9.58 12.44
CA ARG A 28 -12.87 8.47 13.29
C ARG A 28 -13.49 8.49 14.70
N PRO A 29 -13.50 9.61 15.43
CA PRO A 29 -14.14 9.67 16.74
C PRO A 29 -15.67 9.43 16.71
N GLN A 30 -16.34 9.78 15.61
CA GLN A 30 -17.76 9.48 15.47
C GLN A 30 -18.01 7.99 15.19
N LEU A 31 -17.19 7.36 14.36
CA LEU A 31 -17.23 5.92 14.12
C LEU A 31 -17.04 5.13 15.42
N GLU A 32 -16.09 5.54 16.25
CA GLU A 32 -15.85 4.93 17.56
C GLU A 32 -17.05 5.04 18.50
N LYS A 33 -17.79 6.15 18.49
CA LYS A 33 -19.06 6.28 19.24
C LYS A 33 -20.14 5.30 18.78
N HIS A 34 -20.05 4.85 17.55
CA HIS A 34 -20.95 3.84 16.97
C HIS A 34 -20.35 2.42 16.99
N SER A 35 -19.36 2.19 17.86
CA SER A 35 -18.68 0.89 18.02
C SER A 35 -17.99 0.40 16.75
N VAL A 36 -17.56 1.31 15.89
CA VAL A 36 -16.69 1.00 14.74
C VAL A 36 -15.27 1.48 15.05
N ARG A 37 -14.32 0.57 15.16
CA ARG A 37 -12.96 0.86 15.59
C ARG A 37 -11.95 0.41 14.53
N PHE A 38 -11.04 1.31 14.15
CA PHE A 38 -9.83 0.99 13.40
C PHE A 38 -8.66 0.86 14.37
N ILE A 39 -8.09 -0.34 14.46
CA ILE A 39 -7.04 -0.69 15.40
C ILE A 39 -5.71 -0.49 14.72
N GLU A 40 -4.87 0.36 15.29
CA GLU A 40 -3.52 0.64 14.78
C GLU A 40 -2.51 -0.41 15.29
N PRO A 41 -1.37 -0.62 14.60
CA PRO A 41 -0.38 -1.64 14.96
C PRO A 41 0.20 -1.53 16.38
N ASP A 42 0.29 -0.32 16.93
CA ASP A 42 0.74 -0.05 18.30
C ASP A 42 -0.28 -0.51 19.37
N GLN A 43 -1.53 -0.74 18.97
CA GLN A 43 -2.61 -1.22 19.83
C GLN A 43 -2.83 -2.73 19.73
N TYR A 44 -2.04 -3.46 18.94
CA TYR A 44 -2.21 -4.91 18.79
C TYR A 44 -1.81 -5.65 20.04
N THR A 45 -2.76 -6.36 20.66
CA THR A 45 -2.48 -7.32 21.73
C THR A 45 -1.78 -8.58 21.18
N PRO A 46 -1.13 -9.39 22.01
CA PRO A 46 -0.53 -10.65 21.57
C PRO A 46 -1.53 -11.57 20.86
N GLU A 47 -2.75 -11.68 21.38
CA GLU A 47 -3.83 -12.52 20.83
C GLU A 47 -4.29 -12.00 19.48
N LEU A 48 -4.40 -10.66 19.34
CA LEU A 48 -4.73 -10.06 18.03
C LEU A 48 -3.61 -10.28 17.02
N ARG A 49 -2.34 -10.20 17.41
CA ARG A 49 -1.21 -10.49 16.54
C ARG A 49 -1.22 -11.94 16.05
N GLU A 50 -1.52 -12.88 16.92
CA GLU A 50 -1.66 -14.30 16.57
C GLU A 50 -2.81 -14.51 15.57
N TYR A 51 -3.97 -13.91 15.82
CA TYR A 51 -5.10 -13.94 14.90
C TYR A 51 -4.73 -13.38 13.51
N LEU A 52 -4.08 -12.21 13.47
CA LEU A 52 -3.68 -11.56 12.22
C LEU A 52 -2.57 -12.32 11.48
N SER A 53 -1.64 -12.94 12.21
CA SER A 53 -0.62 -13.81 11.63
C SER A 53 -1.24 -15.05 10.98
N ASN A 54 -2.20 -15.69 11.63
CA ASN A 54 -2.94 -16.82 11.05
C ASN A 54 -3.73 -16.38 9.80
N TYR A 55 -4.39 -15.24 9.84
CA TYR A 55 -5.08 -14.66 8.70
C TYR A 55 -4.12 -14.40 7.54
N TYR A 56 -2.94 -13.82 7.83
CA TYR A 56 -1.90 -13.56 6.85
C TYR A 56 -1.43 -14.84 6.18
N GLN A 57 -1.08 -15.88 6.95
CA GLN A 57 -0.58 -17.14 6.43
C GLN A 57 -1.59 -17.85 5.51
N GLN A 58 -2.84 -17.87 5.89
CA GLN A 58 -3.87 -18.61 5.18
C GLN A 58 -4.40 -17.90 3.93
N GLY A 59 -4.52 -16.58 3.99
CA GLY A 59 -5.24 -15.83 2.96
C GLY A 59 -4.44 -14.74 2.26
N VAL A 60 -3.42 -14.17 2.89
CA VAL A 60 -2.68 -13.03 2.34
C VAL A 60 -1.36 -13.47 1.70
N HIS A 61 -0.54 -14.20 2.44
CA HIS A 61 0.78 -14.64 1.97
C HIS A 61 0.76 -15.36 0.62
N PRO A 62 -0.18 -16.32 0.34
CA PRO A 62 -0.19 -17.05 -0.93
C PRO A 62 -0.47 -16.20 -2.17
N VAL A 63 -1.06 -15.02 -2.01
CA VAL A 63 -1.40 -14.12 -3.13
C VAL A 63 -0.45 -12.93 -3.27
N LEU A 64 0.52 -12.79 -2.34
CA LEU A 64 1.53 -11.75 -2.43
C LEU A 64 2.66 -12.14 -3.40
N THR A 65 3.06 -11.18 -4.21
CA THR A 65 4.19 -11.33 -5.14
C THR A 65 5.16 -10.19 -4.91
N PRO A 66 6.13 -10.35 -4.02
CA PRO A 66 7.21 -9.37 -3.85
C PRO A 66 8.03 -9.27 -5.13
N LEU A 67 8.30 -8.06 -5.57
CA LEU A 67 9.14 -7.78 -6.72
C LEU A 67 10.36 -6.99 -6.26
N ALA A 68 11.51 -7.64 -6.22
CA ALA A 68 12.77 -6.98 -5.93
C ALA A 68 13.16 -6.07 -7.11
N PHE A 69 13.68 -4.90 -6.82
CA PHE A 69 14.21 -3.99 -7.81
C PHE A 69 15.71 -4.25 -7.97
N ASP A 70 16.09 -4.59 -9.19
CA ASP A 70 17.49 -4.69 -9.60
C ASP A 70 17.83 -3.46 -10.46
N PRO A 71 18.87 -2.68 -10.10
CA PRO A 71 19.32 -1.53 -10.89
C PRO A 71 19.65 -1.84 -12.35
N GLY A 72 19.95 -3.13 -12.68
CA GLY A 72 20.20 -3.59 -14.04
C GLY A 72 18.94 -3.78 -14.90
N HIS A 73 17.75 -3.70 -14.30
CA HIS A 73 16.48 -3.87 -14.99
C HIS A 73 15.63 -2.58 -14.95
N PRO A 74 14.78 -2.34 -15.98
CA PRO A 74 13.87 -1.21 -15.97
C PRO A 74 12.95 -1.23 -14.75
N PHE A 75 12.66 -0.04 -14.20
CA PHE A 75 11.72 0.08 -13.09
C PHE A 75 10.37 -0.56 -13.45
N PRO A 76 9.81 -1.43 -12.60
CA PRO A 76 8.58 -2.15 -12.93
C PRO A 76 7.40 -1.19 -13.11
N PHE A 77 6.56 -1.49 -14.08
CA PHE A 77 5.33 -0.73 -14.30
C PHE A 77 4.41 -0.84 -13.07
N ILE A 78 3.98 0.32 -12.57
CA ILE A 78 3.03 0.42 -11.46
C ILE A 78 1.69 0.86 -12.02
N SER A 79 0.67 0.02 -11.87
CA SER A 79 -0.69 0.32 -12.31
C SER A 79 -1.23 1.57 -11.62
N SER A 80 -1.95 2.43 -12.37
CA SER A 80 -2.60 3.60 -11.81
C SER A 80 -3.54 3.21 -10.67
N MET A 81 -3.59 4.02 -9.63
CA MET A 81 -4.45 3.87 -8.44
C MET A 81 -4.18 2.63 -7.57
N SER A 82 -3.29 1.71 -7.96
CA SER A 82 -2.96 0.55 -7.13
C SER A 82 -2.23 0.96 -5.85
N LEU A 83 -2.59 0.31 -4.74
CA LEU A 83 -1.90 0.47 -3.46
C LEU A 83 -0.70 -0.47 -3.41
N ASN A 84 0.44 0.04 -2.96
CA ASN A 84 1.70 -0.70 -2.93
C ASN A 84 2.48 -0.40 -1.66
N LEU A 85 3.34 -1.33 -1.26
CA LEU A 85 4.40 -1.13 -0.28
C LEU A 85 5.74 -0.98 -1.00
N ALA A 86 6.48 0.04 -0.63
CA ALA A 86 7.88 0.21 -0.94
C ALA A 86 8.69 -0.28 0.26
N VAL A 87 9.45 -1.33 0.10
CA VAL A 87 10.22 -1.96 1.16
C VAL A 87 11.70 -1.76 0.89
N VAL A 88 12.41 -1.16 1.83
CA VAL A 88 13.88 -1.05 1.78
C VAL A 88 14.45 -2.25 2.53
N VAL A 89 15.17 -3.10 1.81
CA VAL A 89 15.73 -4.35 2.31
C VAL A 89 17.24 -4.28 2.25
N GLN A 90 17.90 -4.69 3.32
CA GLN A 90 19.35 -4.77 3.38
C GLN A 90 19.82 -6.19 3.08
N TYR A 91 20.65 -6.31 2.06
CA TYR A 91 21.36 -7.53 1.66
C TYR A 91 22.83 -7.39 2.10
N GLY A 92 23.25 -8.14 3.12
CA GLY A 92 24.61 -8.02 3.64
C GLY A 92 24.89 -6.67 4.35
N PRO A 93 26.15 -6.36 4.64
CA PRO A 93 26.51 -5.23 5.52
C PRO A 93 26.36 -3.84 4.89
N HIS A 94 26.37 -3.72 3.56
CA HIS A 94 26.39 -2.40 2.90
C HIS A 94 25.43 -2.25 1.71
N GLU A 95 24.74 -3.31 1.30
CA GLU A 95 23.89 -3.28 0.12
C GLU A 95 22.42 -3.10 0.53
N LYS A 96 21.83 -2.00 0.08
CA LYS A 96 20.41 -1.70 0.26
C LYS A 96 19.71 -1.86 -1.08
N ASN A 97 18.69 -2.67 -1.11
CA ASN A 97 17.83 -2.87 -2.26
C ASN A 97 16.40 -2.46 -1.97
N PHE A 98 15.68 -2.23 -3.03
CA PHE A 98 14.29 -1.83 -2.98
C PHE A 98 13.42 -2.99 -3.46
N ALA A 99 12.37 -3.29 -2.72
CA ALA A 99 11.34 -4.24 -3.14
C ALA A 99 9.98 -3.56 -3.17
N ARG A 100 9.16 -3.95 -4.12
CA ARG A 100 7.77 -3.54 -4.23
C ARG A 100 6.87 -4.72 -3.91
N ILE A 101 5.85 -4.49 -3.11
CA ILE A 101 4.75 -5.43 -2.89
C ILE A 101 3.46 -4.72 -3.31
N LYS A 102 2.77 -5.24 -4.34
CA LYS A 102 1.43 -4.77 -4.67
C LYS A 102 0.46 -5.33 -3.64
N ILE A 103 -0.38 -4.47 -3.04
CA ILE A 103 -1.47 -4.91 -2.19
C ILE A 103 -2.58 -5.46 -3.10
N PRO A 104 -2.97 -6.75 -2.93
CA PRO A 104 -3.92 -7.39 -3.83
C PRO A 104 -5.31 -6.76 -3.74
N ASP A 105 -5.87 -6.42 -4.89
CA ASP A 105 -7.22 -5.85 -4.99
C ASP A 105 -8.33 -6.89 -4.73
N VAL A 106 -7.98 -8.18 -4.77
CA VAL A 106 -8.91 -9.30 -4.50
C VAL A 106 -9.16 -9.52 -3.01
N LEU A 107 -8.32 -8.95 -2.15
CA LEU A 107 -8.49 -9.02 -0.69
C LEU A 107 -9.19 -7.77 -0.16
N PRO A 108 -10.02 -7.91 0.89
CA PRO A 108 -10.60 -6.75 1.55
C PRO A 108 -9.50 -5.90 2.19
N ARG A 109 -9.52 -4.60 1.94
CA ARG A 109 -8.56 -3.68 2.56
C ARG A 109 -8.74 -3.54 4.07
N PHE A 110 -9.99 -3.65 4.53
CA PHE A 110 -10.35 -3.63 5.95
C PHE A 110 -10.62 -5.06 6.41
N ILE A 111 -9.72 -5.60 7.22
CA ILE A 111 -9.83 -6.95 7.76
C ILE A 111 -10.67 -6.86 9.02
N PRO A 112 -11.82 -7.57 9.10
CA PRO A 112 -12.63 -7.59 10.31
C PRO A 112 -11.90 -8.34 11.43
N VAL A 113 -12.00 -7.79 12.64
CA VAL A 113 -11.45 -8.37 13.86
C VAL A 113 -12.61 -8.80 14.75
N PRO A 114 -12.58 -10.02 15.32
CA PRO A 114 -13.58 -10.46 16.29
C PRO A 114 -13.75 -9.48 17.45
N GLU A 115 -14.97 -9.34 17.95
CA GLU A 115 -15.33 -8.37 19.01
C GLU A 115 -14.46 -8.53 20.24
N GLU A 116 -14.16 -9.80 20.62
CA GLU A 116 -13.36 -10.15 21.78
C GLU A 116 -11.91 -9.63 21.69
N LEU A 117 -11.37 -9.57 20.47
CA LEU A 117 -10.01 -9.08 20.19
C LEU A 117 -9.99 -7.59 19.91
N ALA A 118 -11.06 -7.07 19.32
CA ALA A 118 -11.18 -5.65 18.97
C ALA A 118 -11.55 -4.76 20.16
N GLY A 119 -12.19 -5.32 21.19
CA GLY A 119 -12.82 -4.55 22.26
C GLY A 119 -13.91 -3.60 21.75
N SER A 120 -14.52 -3.92 20.60
CA SER A 120 -15.57 -3.15 19.94
C SER A 120 -16.36 -4.05 18.99
N ARG A 121 -17.66 -3.79 18.85
CA ARG A 121 -18.56 -4.60 18.01
C ARG A 121 -18.10 -4.75 16.57
N PHE A 122 -17.50 -3.69 16.00
CA PHE A 122 -16.98 -3.67 14.64
C PHE A 122 -15.53 -3.20 14.66
N GLY A 123 -14.60 -4.14 14.83
CA GLY A 123 -13.17 -3.89 14.76
C GLY A 123 -12.61 -4.13 13.36
N PHE A 124 -11.69 -3.28 12.94
CA PHE A 124 -10.99 -3.42 11.66
C PHE A 124 -9.51 -3.09 11.79
N VAL A 125 -8.69 -3.79 11.00
CA VAL A 125 -7.29 -3.44 10.75
C VAL A 125 -7.08 -3.26 9.25
N TYR A 126 -6.07 -2.48 8.89
CA TYR A 126 -5.71 -2.30 7.49
C TYR A 126 -4.88 -3.49 6.98
N LEU A 127 -5.20 -3.99 5.77
CA LEU A 127 -4.45 -5.07 5.13
C LEU A 127 -2.96 -4.72 4.97
N GLU A 128 -2.66 -3.47 4.62
CA GLU A 128 -1.29 -2.98 4.52
C GLU A 128 -0.50 -3.11 5.82
N ASP A 129 -1.13 -2.96 6.98
CA ASP A 129 -0.47 -3.08 8.27
C ASP A 129 -0.24 -4.55 8.65
N VAL A 130 -1.18 -5.44 8.32
CA VAL A 130 -0.99 -6.88 8.47
C VAL A 130 0.17 -7.39 7.61
N ILE A 131 0.30 -6.90 6.38
CA ILE A 131 1.44 -7.24 5.52
C ILE A 131 2.75 -6.72 6.12
N LYS A 132 2.79 -5.48 6.62
CA LYS A 132 3.99 -4.90 7.25
C LYS A 132 4.45 -5.70 8.47
N ASP A 133 3.54 -6.14 9.32
CA ASP A 133 3.87 -6.93 10.52
C ASP A 133 4.49 -8.30 10.16
N ASN A 134 4.21 -8.82 8.97
CA ASN A 134 4.67 -10.13 8.51
C ASN A 134 5.75 -10.09 7.42
N LEU A 135 6.37 -8.93 7.18
CA LEU A 135 7.39 -8.77 6.12
C LEU A 135 8.61 -9.68 6.29
N LYS A 136 8.95 -10.08 7.52
CA LYS A 136 10.04 -11.03 7.79
C LYS A 136 9.87 -12.36 7.09
N GLU A 137 8.63 -12.78 6.85
CA GLU A 137 8.33 -14.03 6.14
C GLU A 137 8.55 -13.92 4.63
N LEU A 138 8.34 -12.72 4.07
CA LEU A 138 8.62 -12.43 2.66
C LEU A 138 10.11 -12.19 2.40
N PHE A 139 10.87 -11.80 3.43
CA PHE A 139 12.31 -11.51 3.35
C PHE A 139 13.07 -12.20 4.49
N PRO A 140 13.07 -13.55 4.55
CA PRO A 140 13.58 -14.29 5.71
C PRO A 140 15.09 -14.06 5.96
N ASP A 141 15.88 -13.92 4.89
CA ASP A 141 17.34 -13.79 4.97
C ASP A 141 17.82 -12.32 4.97
N ASN A 142 16.88 -11.37 5.05
CA ASN A 142 17.19 -9.96 4.85
C ASN A 142 16.63 -9.10 5.98
N ASN A 143 17.31 -7.98 6.24
CA ASN A 143 16.85 -7.02 7.21
C ASN A 143 15.96 -5.96 6.53
N VAL A 144 14.70 -5.87 6.93
CA VAL A 144 13.78 -4.81 6.47
C VAL A 144 14.11 -3.54 7.26
N LEU A 145 14.55 -2.50 6.55
CA LEU A 145 14.96 -1.22 7.15
C LEU A 145 13.79 -0.24 7.25
N ASP A 146 13.06 -0.08 6.15
CA ASP A 146 11.97 0.89 6.04
C ASP A 146 10.84 0.34 5.16
N VAL A 147 9.61 0.79 5.45
CA VAL A 147 8.42 0.42 4.68
C VAL A 147 7.51 1.62 4.50
N TYR A 148 7.15 1.91 3.26
CA TYR A 148 6.28 3.03 2.90
C TYR A 148 5.08 2.55 2.09
N VAL A 149 3.89 3.03 2.44
CA VAL A 149 2.69 2.83 1.63
C VAL A 149 2.63 3.91 0.56
N PHE A 150 2.43 3.53 -0.69
CA PHE A 150 2.34 4.51 -1.77
C PHE A 150 1.32 4.11 -2.84
N ARG A 151 0.90 5.11 -3.59
CA ARG A 151 0.01 4.98 -4.74
C ARG A 151 0.52 5.88 -5.86
N VAL A 152 0.46 5.41 -7.09
CA VAL A 152 0.76 6.20 -8.28
C VAL A 152 -0.55 6.57 -8.96
N ILE A 153 -0.70 7.84 -9.31
CA ILE A 153 -1.80 8.33 -10.15
C ILE A 153 -1.19 8.71 -11.49
N ARG A 154 -1.69 8.12 -12.57
CA ARG A 154 -1.27 8.40 -13.94
C ARG A 154 -2.41 9.05 -14.72
N ASP A 155 -2.05 9.99 -15.56
CA ASP A 155 -3.01 10.73 -16.42
C ASP A 155 -3.50 9.86 -17.58
N THR A 156 -2.60 9.10 -18.20
CA THR A 156 -2.92 8.23 -19.34
C THR A 156 -2.22 6.88 -19.23
N ASP A 157 -2.89 5.84 -19.66
CA ASP A 157 -2.27 4.54 -19.92
C ASP A 157 -1.41 4.66 -21.20
N PRO A 158 -0.08 4.48 -21.16
CA PRO A 158 0.80 4.69 -22.32
C PRO A 158 0.63 3.66 -23.44
N VAL A 159 -0.35 2.78 -23.37
CA VAL A 159 -0.50 1.63 -24.30
C VAL A 159 -1.19 1.97 -25.61
N SER A 160 -1.75 3.18 -25.80
CA SER A 160 -2.70 3.42 -26.90
C SER A 160 -2.14 3.99 -28.20
N TYR A 161 -0.86 4.32 -28.30
CA TYR A 161 -0.38 5.07 -29.50
C TYR A 161 0.55 4.32 -30.45
N THR A 162 0.92 3.09 -30.18
CA THR A 162 1.83 2.32 -31.05
C THR A 162 1.13 1.64 -32.24
N HIS A 163 -0.18 1.50 -32.23
CA HIS A 163 -0.91 0.83 -33.32
C HIS A 163 -1.45 1.75 -34.42
N LEU A 164 -1.41 3.07 -34.28
CA LEU A 164 -1.94 4.00 -35.28
C LEU A 164 -0.93 4.47 -36.32
N ARG A 165 0.36 4.11 -36.22
CA ARG A 165 1.39 4.52 -37.20
C ARG A 165 1.74 3.48 -38.26
N ALA A 166 1.12 2.30 -38.23
CA ALA A 166 1.46 1.21 -39.17
C ALA A 166 0.62 1.20 -40.48
N HIS A 167 -0.37 2.07 -40.63
CA HIS A 167 -1.28 2.03 -41.79
C HIS A 167 -1.15 3.22 -42.78
N GLU A 168 -0.17 4.11 -42.63
CA GLU A 168 -0.04 5.27 -43.52
C GLU A 168 1.11 5.19 -44.54
N THR A 169 1.71 4.04 -44.77
CA THR A 169 2.79 3.92 -45.78
C THR A 169 2.60 2.77 -46.74
N GLU A 170 1.41 2.62 -47.33
CA GLU A 170 1.23 1.85 -48.55
C GLU A 170 0.14 2.47 -49.43
N THR A 171 0.47 3.57 -50.09
CA THR A 171 -0.13 3.97 -51.36
C THR A 171 0.80 4.95 -52.08
N ASN A 172 1.70 4.43 -52.90
CA ASN A 172 2.10 4.97 -54.21
C ASN A 172 2.95 3.94 -54.94
#